data_2307c664fe3ba5e6dd03eb1224e669a8
#
_entry.id   2307c664fe3ba5e6dd03eb1224e669a8
#
_cell.length_a   1.000
_cell.length_b   1.000
_cell.length_c   1.000
_cell.angle_alpha   90.00
_cell.angle_beta   90.00
_cell.angle_gamma   90.00
#
_symmetry.space_group_name_H-M   'P 1'
#
loop_
_entity.id
_entity.type
_entity.pdbx_description
1 polymer ?
#
loop_
_entity_poly.entity_id
_entity_poly.type
_entity_poly.pdbx_seq_one_letter_code
_entity_poly.pdbx_strand_id
1 'polypeptide(L)'
;IYRIMKRSIWALTEQIRHGTFQPAGYEVDFMQVNELNVQNMMLDEEHKMRLVGKIDRMDTRETEDAVYVRIIDYKSGKTTFQLLNLYYGQQLQLVVYLNAAMAQLKKEYPGKEIVPAGIFYYRMDDPMVEADGEDEEKIMEHILSELRLNGLVSLEREAYEQMDVGLQGKSEVIPLTLNKDGSVSKRGTSGVAPVDF
;
A
#
# COMPACT_ATOMS: atom_id res chain seq x y z
N ILE A 1 -3.01 -19.91 14.30
CA ILE A 1 -2.70 -18.50 14.60
C ILE A 1 -1.19 -18.30 14.64
N TYR A 2 -0.41 -19.03 15.46
CA TYR A 2 1.05 -18.83 15.59
C TYR A 2 1.81 -18.92 14.27
N ARG A 3 1.52 -19.90 13.40
CA ARG A 3 2.15 -20.05 12.09
C ARG A 3 1.87 -18.85 11.19
N ILE A 4 0.61 -18.40 11.10
CA ILE A 4 0.20 -17.23 10.33
C ILE A 4 0.96 -15.99 10.80
N MET A 5 1.02 -15.74 12.12
CA MET A 5 1.76 -14.60 12.67
C MET A 5 3.26 -14.65 12.32
N LYS A 6 3.90 -15.81 12.51
CA LYS A 6 5.31 -15.99 12.17
C LYS A 6 5.56 -15.75 10.68
N ARG A 7 4.69 -16.29 9.81
CA ARG A 7 4.77 -16.10 8.36
C ARG A 7 4.56 -14.65 7.96
N SER A 8 3.56 -13.98 8.54
CA SER A 8 3.28 -12.57 8.27
C SER A 8 4.43 -11.67 8.71
N ILE A 9 5.00 -11.88 9.90
CA ILE A 9 6.17 -11.10 10.37
C ILE A 9 7.35 -11.28 9.43
N TRP A 10 7.65 -12.51 9.02
CA TRP A 10 8.72 -12.78 8.07
C TRP A 10 8.47 -12.07 6.73
N ALA A 11 7.28 -12.24 6.11
CA ALA A 11 6.98 -11.63 4.82
C ALA A 11 7.00 -10.10 4.87
N LEU A 12 6.45 -9.49 5.92
CA LEU A 12 6.49 -8.03 6.10
C LEU A 12 7.92 -7.52 6.30
N THR A 13 8.78 -8.32 6.97
CA THR A 13 10.21 -7.99 7.12
C THR A 13 10.92 -8.03 5.77
N GLU A 14 10.67 -9.06 4.96
CA GLU A 14 11.25 -9.16 3.62
C GLU A 14 10.75 -8.02 2.72
N GLN A 15 9.45 -7.68 2.77
CA GLN A 15 8.90 -6.54 2.01
C GLN A 15 9.58 -5.20 2.38
N ILE A 16 9.93 -4.99 3.66
CA ILE A 16 10.69 -3.79 4.07
C ILE A 16 12.12 -3.84 3.52
N ARG A 17 12.76 -5.01 3.51
CA ARG A 17 14.13 -5.19 3.01
C ARG A 17 14.26 -4.98 1.50
N HIS A 18 13.21 -5.29 0.74
CA HIS A 18 13.18 -5.09 -0.70
C HIS A 18 13.14 -3.61 -1.13
N GLY A 19 12.77 -2.72 -0.22
CA GLY A 19 12.57 -1.30 -0.53
C GLY A 19 13.26 -0.35 0.43
N THR A 20 13.03 0.94 0.19
CA THR A 20 13.53 2.03 1.04
C THR A 20 12.43 2.71 1.85
N PHE A 21 11.18 2.31 1.68
CA PHE A 21 10.07 2.80 2.49
C PHE A 21 10.21 2.31 3.93
N GLN A 22 10.03 3.23 4.88
CA GLN A 22 10.09 2.94 6.30
C GLN A 22 8.72 3.12 6.96
N PRO A 23 8.34 2.26 7.92
CA PRO A 23 7.15 2.48 8.72
C PRO A 23 7.23 3.82 9.46
N ALA A 24 6.31 4.73 9.16
CA ALA A 24 6.20 6.04 9.80
C ALA A 24 5.11 6.08 10.87
N GLY A 25 4.10 5.21 10.79
CA GLY A 25 3.04 5.13 11.79
C GLY A 25 2.29 3.81 11.77
N TYR A 26 1.84 3.40 12.97
CA TYR A 26 0.97 2.26 13.20
C TYR A 26 -0.25 2.72 13.99
N GLU A 27 -1.43 2.17 13.71
CA GLU A 27 -2.68 2.53 14.38
C GLU A 27 -2.91 4.06 14.40
N VAL A 28 -2.58 4.74 13.28
CA VAL A 28 -2.63 6.20 13.18
C VAL A 28 -4.08 6.65 13.18
N ASP A 29 -4.47 7.33 14.27
CA ASP A 29 -5.81 7.86 14.44
C ASP A 29 -5.97 9.20 13.71
N PHE A 30 -6.81 9.26 12.68
CA PHE A 30 -7.07 10.49 11.95
C PHE A 30 -8.24 11.32 12.47
N MET A 31 -8.80 10.99 13.65
CA MET A 31 -9.72 11.89 14.37
C MET A 31 -9.06 13.21 14.78
N GLN A 32 -7.73 13.20 14.96
CA GLN A 32 -6.95 14.39 15.35
C GLN A 32 -6.64 15.32 14.16
N VAL A 33 -6.89 14.89 12.93
CA VAL A 33 -6.68 15.72 11.74
C VAL A 33 -7.89 16.64 11.55
N ASN A 34 -7.96 17.69 12.38
CA ASN A 34 -9.11 18.59 12.50
C ASN A 34 -9.41 19.46 11.26
N GLU A 35 -8.72 19.26 10.14
CA GLU A 35 -8.80 20.16 8.98
C GLU A 35 -8.81 19.46 7.60
N LEU A 36 -9.11 18.19 7.54
CA LEU A 36 -9.41 17.58 6.25
C LEU A 36 -10.75 18.13 5.75
N ASN A 37 -10.72 18.99 4.74
CA ASN A 37 -11.93 19.52 4.08
C ASN A 37 -12.85 18.41 3.50
N VAL A 38 -12.33 17.19 3.37
CA VAL A 38 -13.09 15.98 3.00
C VAL A 38 -13.98 15.48 4.16
N GLN A 39 -13.71 15.89 5.40
CA GLN A 39 -14.39 15.40 6.60
C GLN A 39 -15.74 16.04 6.87
N ASN A 40 -15.97 17.20 6.32
CA ASN A 40 -17.25 17.88 6.40
C ASN A 40 -17.95 17.78 5.04
N MET A 41 -18.31 16.56 4.62
CA MET A 41 -19.31 16.42 3.59
C MET A 41 -20.59 17.06 4.16
N MET A 42 -20.90 18.27 3.72
CA MET A 42 -22.20 18.88 3.94
C MET A 42 -23.18 18.06 3.13
N LEU A 43 -23.94 17.19 3.79
CA LEU A 43 -25.05 16.47 3.15
C LEU A 43 -26.18 17.46 2.84
N ASP A 44 -26.35 18.45 3.71
CA ASP A 44 -27.21 19.60 3.54
C ASP A 44 -26.79 20.72 4.55
N GLU A 45 -27.52 21.81 4.65
CA GLU A 45 -27.21 22.95 5.53
C GLU A 45 -27.20 22.59 7.03
N GLU A 46 -27.83 21.48 7.42
CA GLU A 46 -27.99 21.07 8.83
C GLU A 46 -27.18 19.82 9.18
N HIS A 47 -26.76 18.98 8.19
CA HIS A 47 -26.13 17.69 8.44
C HIS A 47 -24.68 17.67 8.00
N LYS A 48 -23.79 17.38 8.95
CA LYS A 48 -22.36 17.18 8.73
C LYS A 48 -21.98 15.71 8.95
N MET A 49 -21.32 15.09 7.99
CA MET A 49 -20.76 13.76 8.16
C MET A 49 -19.30 13.89 8.60
N ARG A 50 -18.94 13.18 9.67
CA ARG A 50 -17.57 13.09 10.15
C ARG A 50 -17.02 11.68 9.88
N LEU A 51 -15.92 11.60 9.16
CA LEU A 51 -15.20 10.35 8.98
C LEU A 51 -14.23 10.17 10.15
N VAL A 52 -14.25 8.99 10.76
CA VAL A 52 -13.34 8.59 11.83
C VAL A 52 -12.76 7.22 11.48
N GLY A 53 -11.51 6.99 11.80
CA GLY A 53 -10.87 5.71 11.54
C GLY A 53 -9.42 5.69 12.00
N LYS A 54 -8.82 4.51 11.89
CA LYS A 54 -7.41 4.28 12.15
C LYS A 54 -6.76 3.68 10.91
N ILE A 55 -5.59 4.19 10.57
CA ILE A 55 -4.73 3.63 9.54
C ILE A 55 -3.87 2.57 10.22
N ASP A 56 -3.99 1.30 9.82
CA ASP A 56 -3.23 0.22 10.46
C ASP A 56 -1.72 0.44 10.34
N ARG A 57 -1.26 0.83 9.15
CA ARG A 57 0.14 1.15 8.89
C ARG A 57 0.30 2.18 7.78
N MET A 58 1.12 3.17 8.04
CA MET A 58 1.59 4.18 7.09
C MET A 58 3.10 4.07 6.95
N ASP A 59 3.59 3.89 5.73
CA ASP A 59 5.02 3.93 5.43
C ASP A 59 5.33 5.17 4.59
N THR A 60 6.49 5.76 4.82
CA THR A 60 6.99 6.91 4.07
C THR A 60 8.39 6.67 3.54
N ARG A 61 8.72 7.40 2.50
CA ARG A 61 10.08 7.60 2.03
C ARG A 61 10.29 9.09 1.79
N GLU A 62 11.23 9.67 2.50
CA GLU A 62 11.56 11.09 2.38
C GLU A 62 12.74 11.28 1.43
N THR A 63 12.62 12.29 0.57
CA THR A 63 13.68 12.82 -0.29
C THR A 63 13.93 14.29 0.05
N GLU A 64 14.81 14.97 -0.68
CA GLU A 64 15.04 16.40 -0.51
C GLU A 64 13.77 17.21 -0.78
N ASP A 65 13.05 16.90 -1.86
CA ASP A 65 11.92 17.67 -2.38
C ASP A 65 10.55 17.07 -2.09
N ALA A 66 10.46 15.78 -1.77
CA ALA A 66 9.20 15.06 -1.65
C ALA A 66 9.15 14.06 -0.48
N VAL A 67 7.94 13.74 -0.05
CA VAL A 67 7.64 12.62 0.84
C VAL A 67 6.65 11.70 0.14
N TYR A 68 7.09 10.50 -0.18
CA TYR A 68 6.25 9.44 -0.73
C TYR A 68 5.55 8.72 0.40
N VAL A 69 4.25 8.43 0.24
CA VAL A 69 3.45 7.75 1.26
C VAL A 69 2.68 6.57 0.69
N ARG A 70 2.70 5.44 1.39
CA ARG A 70 1.84 4.29 1.11
C ARG A 70 1.08 3.86 2.35
N ILE A 71 -0.14 3.36 2.14
CA ILE A 71 -1.01 2.87 3.20
C ILE A 71 -1.14 1.37 3.07
N ILE A 72 -1.06 0.67 4.20
CA ILE A 72 -1.24 -0.78 4.29
C ILE A 72 -2.26 -1.06 5.38
N ASP A 73 -3.31 -1.79 5.01
CA ASP A 73 -4.37 -2.24 5.91
C ASP A 73 -4.34 -3.77 6.00
N TYR A 74 -4.32 -4.30 7.23
CA TYR A 74 -4.18 -5.72 7.50
C TYR A 74 -5.52 -6.45 7.44
N LYS A 75 -5.60 -7.52 6.65
CA LYS A 75 -6.82 -8.31 6.49
C LYS A 75 -6.61 -9.76 6.94
N SER A 76 -7.42 -10.22 7.88
CA SER A 76 -7.40 -11.61 8.37
C SER A 76 -8.27 -12.56 7.54
N GLY A 77 -8.96 -12.07 6.49
CA GLY A 77 -9.85 -12.82 5.63
C GLY A 77 -9.39 -12.87 4.17
N LYS A 78 -10.23 -13.47 3.32
CA LYS A 78 -10.00 -13.57 1.86
C LYS A 78 -10.31 -12.26 1.11
N THR A 79 -10.19 -11.11 1.78
CA THR A 79 -10.41 -9.81 1.14
C THR A 79 -9.32 -9.54 0.11
N THR A 80 -9.71 -9.25 -1.12
CA THR A 80 -8.83 -8.82 -2.19
C THR A 80 -9.26 -7.43 -2.67
N PHE A 81 -8.29 -6.63 -3.04
CA PHE A 81 -8.56 -5.34 -3.67
C PHE A 81 -9.13 -5.55 -5.07
N GLN A 82 -10.21 -4.85 -5.38
CA GLN A 82 -10.83 -4.85 -6.70
C GLN A 82 -11.16 -3.41 -7.11
N LEU A 83 -10.56 -2.95 -8.20
CA LEU A 83 -10.79 -1.60 -8.71
C LEU A 83 -12.27 -1.31 -8.98
N LEU A 84 -13.01 -2.33 -9.43
CA LEU A 84 -14.45 -2.21 -9.65
C LEU A 84 -15.22 -1.91 -8.36
N ASN A 85 -14.83 -2.54 -7.25
CA ASN A 85 -15.43 -2.26 -5.94
C ASN A 85 -15.12 -0.85 -5.46
N LEU A 86 -13.93 -0.34 -5.77
CA LEU A 86 -13.57 1.04 -5.49
C LEU A 86 -14.45 2.00 -6.31
N TYR A 87 -14.64 1.73 -7.60
CA TYR A 87 -15.49 2.53 -8.47
C TYR A 87 -16.94 2.60 -7.98
N TYR A 88 -17.47 1.49 -7.43
CA TYR A 88 -18.81 1.45 -6.84
C TYR A 88 -18.86 1.91 -5.37
N GLY A 89 -17.80 2.46 -4.82
CA GLY A 89 -17.76 3.00 -3.45
C GLY A 89 -17.72 1.95 -2.34
N GLN A 90 -17.40 0.69 -2.66
CA GLN A 90 -17.40 -0.41 -1.69
C GLN A 90 -16.06 -0.57 -0.96
N GLN A 91 -14.96 -0.06 -1.49
CA GLN A 91 -13.60 -0.16 -0.93
C GLN A 91 -12.93 1.20 -0.75
N LEU A 92 -13.70 2.21 -0.31
CA LEU A 92 -13.20 3.59 -0.14
C LEU A 92 -12.23 3.76 1.04
N GLN A 93 -12.18 2.81 1.97
CA GLN A 93 -11.38 2.89 3.20
C GLN A 93 -9.92 3.30 2.92
N LEU A 94 -9.25 2.62 2.00
CA LEU A 94 -7.84 2.90 1.68
C LEU A 94 -7.62 4.28 1.07
N VAL A 95 -8.55 4.75 0.23
CA VAL A 95 -8.48 6.10 -0.37
C VAL A 95 -8.66 7.18 0.69
N VAL A 96 -9.63 6.98 1.59
CA VAL A 96 -9.85 7.90 2.73
C VAL A 96 -8.61 7.96 3.61
N TYR A 97 -7.99 6.80 3.89
CA TYR A 97 -6.77 6.71 4.70
C TYR A 97 -5.59 7.41 4.03
N LEU A 98 -5.41 7.23 2.72
CA LEU A 98 -4.35 7.89 1.98
C LEU A 98 -4.52 9.42 2.02
N ASN A 99 -5.74 9.92 1.75
CA ASN A 99 -6.02 11.36 1.81
C ASN A 99 -5.76 11.94 3.21
N ALA A 100 -6.16 11.21 4.27
CA ALA A 100 -5.89 11.61 5.64
C ALA A 100 -4.38 11.68 5.94
N ALA A 101 -3.64 10.66 5.54
CA ALA A 101 -2.19 10.61 5.71
C ALA A 101 -1.47 11.73 4.94
N MET A 102 -1.85 11.97 3.68
CA MET A 102 -1.27 13.05 2.87
C MET A 102 -1.51 14.43 3.48
N ALA A 103 -2.71 14.68 4.00
CA ALA A 103 -3.03 15.96 4.64
C ALA A 103 -2.25 16.15 5.96
N GLN A 104 -2.01 15.08 6.72
CA GLN A 104 -1.16 15.09 7.91
C GLN A 104 0.29 15.39 7.52
N LEU A 105 0.85 14.64 6.58
CA LEU A 105 2.24 14.81 6.13
C LEU A 105 2.49 16.19 5.53
N LYS A 106 1.52 16.79 4.85
CA LYS A 106 1.64 18.16 4.33
C LYS A 106 1.85 19.20 5.42
N LYS A 107 1.32 18.97 6.62
CA LYS A 107 1.55 19.83 7.80
C LYS A 107 2.91 19.55 8.45
N GLU A 108 3.33 18.28 8.47
CA GLU A 108 4.60 17.86 9.07
C GLU A 108 5.80 18.27 8.21
N TYR A 109 5.62 18.29 6.87
CA TYR A 109 6.67 18.61 5.89
C TYR A 109 6.30 19.85 5.04
N PRO A 110 6.23 21.05 5.65
CA PRO A 110 5.93 22.26 4.91
C PRO A 110 7.05 22.55 3.89
N GLY A 111 6.70 22.62 2.61
CA GLY A 111 7.65 22.86 1.52
C GLY A 111 8.08 21.64 0.73
N LYS A 112 7.70 20.41 1.18
CA LYS A 112 7.87 19.18 0.38
C LYS A 112 6.57 18.81 -0.33
N GLU A 113 6.73 18.22 -1.50
CA GLU A 113 5.61 17.57 -2.18
C GLU A 113 5.22 16.27 -1.47
N ILE A 114 3.95 16.04 -1.26
CA ILE A 114 3.45 14.76 -0.72
C ILE A 114 2.90 13.94 -1.87
N VAL A 115 3.56 12.83 -2.15
CA VAL A 115 3.31 11.99 -3.32
C VAL A 115 2.68 10.66 -2.91
N PRO A 116 1.49 10.30 -3.43
CA PRO A 116 0.90 9.00 -3.18
C PRO A 116 1.71 7.91 -3.88
N ALA A 117 2.18 6.93 -3.12
CA ALA A 117 2.96 5.81 -3.64
C ALA A 117 2.12 4.54 -3.79
N GLY A 118 1.09 4.37 -2.97
CA GLY A 118 0.18 3.23 -3.11
C GLY A 118 -0.76 3.04 -1.93
N ILE A 119 -1.80 2.24 -2.19
CA ILE A 119 -2.78 1.80 -1.20
C ILE A 119 -2.93 0.29 -1.29
N PHE A 120 -2.78 -0.41 -0.17
CA PHE A 120 -2.66 -1.86 -0.17
C PHE A 120 -3.43 -2.51 0.96
N TYR A 121 -3.97 -3.70 0.68
CA TYR A 121 -4.28 -4.72 1.67
C TYR A 121 -3.11 -5.67 1.81
N TYR A 122 -2.78 -6.03 3.04
CA TYR A 122 -1.91 -7.15 3.34
C TYR A 122 -2.74 -8.28 3.95
N ARG A 123 -2.79 -9.42 3.29
CA ARG A 123 -3.50 -10.61 3.78
C ARG A 123 -2.62 -11.39 4.73
N MET A 124 -3.01 -11.46 6.00
CA MET A 124 -2.37 -12.31 7.00
C MET A 124 -2.77 -13.77 6.74
N ASP A 125 -1.87 -14.53 6.13
CA ASP A 125 -2.11 -15.93 5.74
C ASP A 125 -0.84 -16.78 5.91
N ASP A 126 -0.98 -18.09 5.74
CA ASP A 126 0.11 -19.06 5.67
C ASP A 126 -0.11 -19.93 4.40
N PRO A 127 0.21 -19.37 3.22
CA PRO A 127 -0.06 -20.05 1.96
C PRO A 127 0.75 -21.33 1.85
N MET A 128 0.13 -22.35 1.27
CA MET A 128 0.82 -23.56 0.83
C MET A 128 1.22 -23.39 -0.63
N VAL A 129 2.48 -23.61 -0.93
CA VAL A 129 3.01 -23.62 -2.29
C VAL A 129 3.47 -25.05 -2.65
N GLU A 130 3.31 -25.42 -3.91
CA GLU A 130 3.85 -26.67 -4.43
C GLU A 130 5.36 -26.54 -4.58
N ALA A 131 6.10 -27.55 -4.13
CA ALA A 131 7.55 -27.56 -4.09
C ALA A 131 8.10 -28.81 -4.81
N ASP A 132 7.82 -28.94 -6.10
CA ASP A 132 8.25 -30.06 -6.92
C ASP A 132 9.77 -30.06 -7.16
N GLY A 133 10.55 -30.41 -6.12
CA GLY A 133 12.00 -30.52 -6.18
C GLY A 133 12.74 -29.17 -6.24
N GLU A 134 12.06 -28.07 -5.93
CA GLU A 134 12.67 -26.76 -5.81
C GLU A 134 13.50 -26.64 -4.52
N ASP A 135 14.54 -25.79 -4.58
CA ASP A 135 15.31 -25.46 -3.39
C ASP A 135 14.49 -24.56 -2.42
N GLU A 136 14.93 -24.51 -1.18
CA GLU A 136 14.24 -23.78 -0.11
C GLU A 136 14.09 -22.27 -0.45
N GLU A 137 15.05 -21.69 -1.15
CA GLU A 137 15.06 -20.26 -1.52
C GLU A 137 13.90 -19.97 -2.47
N LYS A 138 13.70 -20.75 -3.53
CA LYS A 138 12.58 -20.59 -4.47
C LYS A 138 11.22 -20.80 -3.81
N ILE A 139 11.13 -21.78 -2.88
CA ILE A 139 9.90 -21.99 -2.11
C ILE A 139 9.57 -20.73 -1.29
N MET A 140 10.56 -20.10 -0.68
CA MET A 140 10.37 -18.88 0.09
C MET A 140 10.00 -17.68 -0.80
N GLU A 141 10.59 -17.56 -1.99
CA GLU A 141 10.20 -16.57 -3.00
C GLU A 141 8.75 -16.74 -3.44
N HIS A 142 8.32 -17.97 -3.73
CA HIS A 142 6.91 -18.25 -4.05
C HIS A 142 5.97 -17.86 -2.92
N ILE A 143 6.33 -18.18 -1.67
CA ILE A 143 5.52 -17.79 -0.51
C ILE A 143 5.45 -16.26 -0.37
N LEU A 144 6.55 -15.56 -0.59
CA LEU A 144 6.59 -14.09 -0.55
C LEU A 144 5.68 -13.51 -1.63
N SER A 145 5.74 -14.04 -2.85
CA SER A 145 4.88 -13.64 -3.97
C SER A 145 3.38 -13.84 -3.69
N GLU A 146 3.00 -14.93 -2.98
CA GLU A 146 1.61 -15.15 -2.54
C GLU A 146 1.16 -14.19 -1.45
N LEU A 147 2.10 -13.70 -0.63
CA LEU A 147 1.86 -12.75 0.46
C LEU A 147 2.15 -11.28 0.06
N ARG A 148 2.37 -11.03 -1.23
CA ARG A 148 2.62 -9.67 -1.72
C ARG A 148 1.44 -8.74 -1.41
N LEU A 149 1.74 -7.47 -1.34
CA LEU A 149 0.73 -6.42 -1.18
C LEU A 149 -0.30 -6.48 -2.32
N ASN A 150 -1.56 -6.27 -1.99
CA ASN A 150 -2.68 -6.33 -2.94
C ASN A 150 -3.43 -4.99 -2.93
N GLY A 151 -3.39 -4.25 -4.03
CA GLY A 151 -3.97 -2.92 -4.09
C GLY A 151 -3.58 -2.16 -5.34
N LEU A 152 -3.48 -0.85 -5.22
CA LEU A 152 -3.00 0.04 -6.30
C LEU A 152 -1.61 0.57 -5.96
N VAL A 153 -0.70 0.46 -6.92
CA VAL A 153 0.63 1.06 -6.87
C VAL A 153 0.67 2.31 -7.75
N SER A 154 1.38 3.34 -7.31
CA SER A 154 1.68 4.50 -8.15
C SER A 154 2.58 4.08 -9.32
N LEU A 155 2.20 4.50 -10.53
CA LEU A 155 3.01 4.29 -11.74
C LEU A 155 4.14 5.32 -11.87
N GLU A 156 4.34 6.15 -10.85
CA GLU A 156 5.52 7.00 -10.77
C GLU A 156 6.76 6.13 -10.53
N ARG A 157 7.75 6.31 -11.39
CA ARG A 157 8.92 5.42 -11.43
C ARG A 157 9.67 5.41 -10.11
N GLU A 158 9.90 6.59 -9.54
CA GLU A 158 10.61 6.70 -8.26
C GLU A 158 9.84 6.03 -7.11
N ALA A 159 8.51 6.07 -7.12
CA ALA A 159 7.70 5.42 -6.11
C ALA A 159 7.84 3.90 -6.15
N TYR A 160 7.60 3.26 -7.30
CA TYR A 160 7.60 1.79 -7.37
C TYR A 160 9.00 1.17 -7.33
N GLU A 161 10.02 1.81 -7.94
CA GLU A 161 11.40 1.31 -7.88
C GLU A 161 11.97 1.34 -6.45
N GLN A 162 11.44 2.19 -5.59
CA GLN A 162 11.84 2.28 -4.19
C GLN A 162 11.01 1.40 -3.26
N MET A 163 9.94 0.79 -3.75
CA MET A 163 9.21 -0.26 -3.02
C MET A 163 9.83 -1.65 -3.23
N ASP A 164 10.45 -1.86 -4.40
CA ASP A 164 11.12 -3.10 -4.76
C ASP A 164 12.39 -2.77 -5.57
N VAL A 165 13.48 -2.54 -4.85
CA VAL A 165 14.75 -2.09 -5.41
C VAL A 165 15.37 -3.19 -6.26
N GLY A 166 15.70 -2.84 -7.51
CA GLY A 166 16.26 -3.79 -8.46
C GLY A 166 15.24 -4.70 -9.13
N LEU A 167 13.95 -4.35 -9.05
CA LEU A 167 12.86 -5.10 -9.67
C LEU A 167 13.12 -5.41 -11.14
N GLN A 168 13.04 -6.69 -11.49
CA GLN A 168 13.07 -7.20 -12.85
C GLN A 168 11.90 -8.18 -13.05
N GLY A 169 11.05 -7.90 -14.05
CA GLY A 169 9.88 -8.73 -14.29
C GLY A 169 8.76 -8.53 -13.27
N LYS A 170 8.23 -9.61 -12.71
CA LYS A 170 7.13 -9.57 -11.75
C LYS A 170 7.66 -9.31 -10.33
N SER A 171 7.11 -8.31 -9.65
CA SER A 171 7.43 -8.06 -8.23
C SER A 171 6.80 -9.11 -7.31
N GLU A 172 7.54 -9.48 -6.28
CA GLU A 172 7.08 -10.35 -5.19
C GLU A 172 6.52 -9.56 -4.01
N VAL A 173 6.67 -8.24 -4.04
CA VAL A 173 6.30 -7.34 -2.93
C VAL A 173 5.07 -6.51 -3.24
N ILE A 174 4.95 -6.01 -4.48
CA ILE A 174 3.88 -5.11 -4.93
C ILE A 174 3.19 -5.64 -6.19
N PRO A 175 1.95 -5.21 -6.49
CA PRO A 175 1.21 -5.66 -7.67
C PRO A 175 1.70 -4.97 -8.95
N LEU A 176 2.98 -5.16 -9.30
CA LEU A 176 3.61 -4.54 -10.47
C LEU A 176 4.48 -5.54 -11.22
N THR A 177 4.48 -5.41 -12.54
CA THR A 177 5.31 -6.22 -13.44
C THR A 177 5.98 -5.30 -14.46
N LEU A 178 7.27 -5.49 -14.67
CA LEU A 178 8.02 -4.83 -15.74
C LEU A 178 8.19 -5.75 -16.95
N ASN A 179 8.13 -5.17 -18.13
CA ASN A 179 8.51 -5.82 -19.36
C ASN A 179 10.06 -5.93 -19.47
N LYS A 180 10.55 -6.69 -20.43
CA LYS A 180 12.00 -6.84 -20.66
C LYS A 180 12.73 -5.54 -20.99
N ASP A 181 12.01 -4.56 -21.51
CA ASP A 181 12.50 -3.21 -21.83
C ASP A 181 12.44 -2.23 -20.66
N GLY A 182 12.02 -2.70 -19.46
CA GLY A 182 11.86 -1.89 -18.26
C GLY A 182 10.56 -1.07 -18.19
N SER A 183 9.71 -1.14 -19.19
CA SER A 183 8.40 -0.49 -19.14
C SER A 183 7.42 -1.26 -18.26
N VAL A 184 6.43 -0.55 -17.68
CA VAL A 184 5.39 -1.20 -16.86
C VAL A 184 4.47 -2.04 -17.75
N SER A 185 4.33 -3.32 -17.38
CA SER A 185 3.44 -4.24 -18.08
C SER A 185 1.99 -4.00 -17.68
N LYS A 186 1.09 -3.97 -18.66
CA LYS A 186 -0.36 -3.93 -18.40
C LYS A 186 -0.89 -5.25 -17.79
N ARG A 187 -0.18 -6.36 -18.00
CA ARG A 187 -0.54 -7.66 -17.42
C ARG A 187 0.18 -7.83 -16.09
N GLY A 188 -0.56 -8.16 -15.04
CA GLY A 188 -0.01 -8.39 -13.71
C GLY A 188 0.32 -7.12 -12.93
N THR A 189 -0.06 -5.95 -13.45
CA THR A 189 0.06 -4.66 -12.76
C THR A 189 -1.31 -4.14 -12.37
N SER A 190 -1.44 -3.73 -11.12
CA SER A 190 -2.57 -2.98 -10.57
C SER A 190 -2.05 -1.60 -10.14
N GLY A 191 -2.07 -0.65 -11.04
CA GLY A 191 -1.46 0.66 -10.82
C GLY A 191 -2.20 1.79 -11.50
N VAL A 192 -2.03 2.99 -10.96
CA VAL A 192 -2.60 4.25 -11.46
C VAL A 192 -1.55 5.34 -11.44
N ALA A 193 -1.75 6.40 -12.24
CA ALA A 193 -0.90 7.58 -12.15
C ALA A 193 -1.11 8.29 -10.79
N PRO A 194 -0.09 9.01 -10.24
CA PRO A 194 -0.22 9.68 -8.95
C PRO A 194 -1.41 10.64 -8.85
N VAL A 195 -1.75 11.28 -9.95
CA VAL A 195 -2.89 12.22 -10.07
C VAL A 195 -4.27 11.53 -9.98
N ASP A 196 -4.31 10.21 -10.13
CA ASP A 196 -5.55 9.43 -10.13
C ASP A 196 -5.83 8.77 -8.74
N PHE A 197 -4.98 9.02 -7.73
CA PHE A 197 -5.25 8.64 -6.35
C PHE A 197 -6.18 9.65 -5.68
#